data_4f805b5af8476285aeb3676ad9d2b5e8
#
_entry.id   4f805b5af8476285aeb3676ad9d2b5e8
#
_cell.length_a   1.000
_cell.length_b   1.000
_cell.length_c   1.000
_cell.angle_alpha   90.00
_cell.angle_beta   90.00
_cell.angle_gamma   90.00
#
_symmetry.space_group_name_H-M   'P 1'
#
loop_
_entity.id
_entity.type
_entity.pdbx_description
1 polymer ?
#
loop_
_entity_poly.entity_id
_entity_poly.type
_entity_poly.pdbx_seq_one_letter_code
_entity_poly.pdbx_strand_id
1 'polypeptide(L)'
;MVTALNQALAECGVTQGAWIFDAALSYDGVFQLTLPGLEYPRRELTDRIEFLGPLPASSSGTELPDWWDQVGERPIVHVTQGTIDNLDFERLVAPTIRALADEPVTVVASTGGRDVESLTDLFPEGRLPGNVRVARYLPYGALLSRTSVMVTNGGFGGVQLAARHGVPLVVAGATEDKPEVAARVAWAGMGVDLRTGTPSPERIAQAVGTVLADLRFAHQSAAIGSVLGADHDSISRIIAVIHEDALTEVR
;
A
#
# COMPACT_ATOMS: atom_id res chain seq x y z
N MET A 1 25.27 -14.21 0.41
CA MET A 1 24.40 -14.11 -0.79
C MET A 1 25.20 -13.72 -2.03
N VAL A 2 25.91 -12.57 -2.05
CA VAL A 2 26.75 -12.12 -3.21
C VAL A 2 27.75 -13.16 -3.66
N THR A 3 28.47 -13.77 -2.73
CA THR A 3 29.51 -14.79 -3.03
C THR A 3 28.90 -16.01 -3.74
N ALA A 4 27.75 -16.49 -3.29
CA ALA A 4 27.07 -17.63 -3.91
C ALA A 4 26.53 -17.28 -5.32
N LEU A 5 26.01 -16.07 -5.50
CA LEU A 5 25.56 -15.59 -6.80
C LEU A 5 26.76 -15.49 -7.78
N ASN A 6 27.84 -14.85 -7.35
CA ASN A 6 29.03 -14.70 -8.20
C ASN A 6 29.66 -16.05 -8.56
N GLN A 7 29.63 -17.04 -7.67
CA GLN A 7 30.07 -18.40 -7.96
C GLN A 7 29.19 -19.06 -9.01
N ALA A 8 27.85 -18.97 -8.87
CA ALA A 8 26.91 -19.52 -9.85
C ALA A 8 27.04 -18.83 -11.23
N LEU A 9 27.26 -17.53 -11.27
CA LEU A 9 27.50 -16.78 -12.49
C LEU A 9 28.84 -17.23 -13.18
N ALA A 10 29.87 -17.44 -12.38
CA ALA A 10 31.16 -17.94 -12.91
C ALA A 10 31.03 -19.35 -13.49
N GLU A 11 30.24 -20.23 -12.86
CA GLU A 11 29.93 -21.57 -13.38
C GLU A 11 29.18 -21.52 -14.73
N CYS A 12 28.40 -20.44 -14.96
CA CYS A 12 27.73 -20.17 -16.23
C CYS A 12 28.60 -19.40 -17.25
N GLY A 13 29.88 -19.16 -16.94
CA GLY A 13 30.79 -18.41 -17.82
C GLY A 13 30.64 -16.88 -17.73
N VAL A 14 29.88 -16.36 -16.77
CA VAL A 14 29.73 -14.92 -16.54
C VAL A 14 30.76 -14.44 -15.54
N THR A 15 31.71 -13.63 -16.00
CA THR A 15 32.85 -13.17 -15.19
C THR A 15 32.63 -11.91 -14.40
N GLN A 16 31.54 -11.21 -14.61
CA GLN A 16 31.21 -9.98 -13.92
C GLN A 16 29.81 -10.09 -13.29
N GLY A 17 29.77 -10.30 -11.99
CA GLY A 17 28.55 -10.20 -11.20
C GLY A 17 28.36 -8.78 -10.66
N ALA A 18 27.31 -8.10 -11.08
CA ALA A 18 26.84 -6.92 -10.38
C ALA A 18 26.12 -7.35 -9.08
N TRP A 19 26.13 -6.47 -8.08
CA TRP A 19 25.22 -6.63 -6.95
C TRP A 19 23.77 -6.66 -7.46
N ILE A 20 22.97 -7.64 -7.06
CA ILE A 20 21.62 -7.84 -7.61
C ILE A 20 20.74 -6.57 -7.50
N PHE A 21 20.93 -5.76 -6.45
CA PHE A 21 20.21 -4.51 -6.28
C PHE A 21 20.77 -3.35 -7.14
N ASP A 22 21.95 -3.52 -7.73
CA ASP A 22 22.55 -2.58 -8.68
C ASP A 22 22.25 -2.97 -10.14
N ALA A 23 21.54 -4.07 -10.36
CA ALA A 23 21.23 -4.55 -11.72
C ALA A 23 20.48 -3.49 -12.55
N ALA A 24 19.64 -2.68 -11.90
CA ALA A 24 18.95 -1.57 -12.54
C ALA A 24 19.89 -0.53 -13.17
N LEU A 25 21.14 -0.41 -12.71
CA LEU A 25 22.14 0.51 -13.27
C LEU A 25 22.70 0.03 -14.63
N SER A 26 22.49 -1.24 -14.98
CA SER A 26 22.92 -1.82 -16.25
C SER A 26 21.87 -1.75 -17.35
N TYR A 27 20.66 -1.28 -17.06
CA TYR A 27 19.58 -1.14 -18.03
C TYR A 27 19.63 0.22 -18.72
N ASP A 28 19.10 0.32 -19.94
CA ASP A 28 19.00 1.57 -20.69
C ASP A 28 18.00 2.54 -20.05
N GLY A 29 16.94 2.02 -19.41
CA GLY A 29 15.97 2.78 -18.64
C GLY A 29 15.33 1.93 -17.55
N VAL A 30 14.85 2.57 -16.51
CA VAL A 30 14.13 1.94 -15.39
C VAL A 30 12.84 2.69 -15.11
N PHE A 31 11.73 2.00 -15.21
CA PHE A 31 10.43 2.54 -14.83
C PHE A 31 10.11 2.19 -13.38
N GLN A 32 10.07 3.21 -12.56
CA GLN A 32 9.71 3.06 -11.16
C GLN A 32 8.21 3.30 -10.98
N LEU A 33 7.46 2.22 -10.70
CA LEU A 33 6.01 2.27 -10.52
C LEU A 33 5.65 2.79 -9.11
N THR A 34 6.15 3.98 -8.79
CA THR A 34 5.89 4.65 -7.52
C THR A 34 5.63 6.12 -7.70
N LEU A 35 4.95 6.73 -6.72
CA LEU A 35 4.78 8.17 -6.63
C LEU A 35 6.10 8.81 -6.19
N PRO A 36 6.61 9.84 -6.90
CA PRO A 36 7.89 10.48 -6.57
C PRO A 36 7.98 10.96 -5.11
N GLY A 37 6.87 11.43 -4.55
CA GLY A 37 6.81 11.91 -3.17
C GLY A 37 6.96 10.83 -2.09
N LEU A 38 6.97 9.54 -2.47
CA LEU A 38 7.29 8.41 -1.59
C LEU A 38 8.75 8.00 -1.66
N GLU A 39 9.55 8.63 -2.53
CA GLU A 39 10.97 8.33 -2.65
C GLU A 39 11.82 9.36 -1.90
N TYR A 40 12.86 8.86 -1.20
CA TYR A 40 13.85 9.74 -0.58
C TYR A 40 14.61 10.54 -1.64
N PRO A 41 14.95 11.80 -1.39
CA PRO A 41 15.77 12.57 -2.31
C PRO A 41 17.16 11.93 -2.43
N ARG A 42 17.54 11.54 -3.63
CA ARG A 42 18.84 10.94 -3.93
C ARG A 42 19.62 11.85 -4.85
N ARG A 43 20.86 12.15 -4.49
CA ARG A 43 21.77 12.97 -5.34
C ARG A 43 22.27 12.21 -6.57
N GLU A 44 22.24 10.88 -6.50
CA GLU A 44 22.81 9.96 -7.50
C GLU A 44 21.72 9.29 -8.35
N LEU A 45 20.48 9.79 -8.27
CA LEU A 45 19.41 9.28 -9.13
C LEU A 45 19.78 9.63 -10.58
N THR A 46 19.94 8.61 -11.41
CA THR A 46 20.30 8.81 -12.82
C THR A 46 19.06 9.23 -13.61
N ASP A 47 19.27 9.97 -14.71
CA ASP A 47 18.20 10.36 -15.64
C ASP A 47 17.51 9.16 -16.31
N ARG A 48 18.06 7.95 -16.10
CA ARG A 48 17.49 6.70 -16.59
C ARG A 48 16.30 6.19 -15.78
N ILE A 49 16.06 6.76 -14.59
CA ILE A 49 14.95 6.34 -13.74
C ILE A 49 13.79 7.31 -13.92
N GLU A 50 12.70 6.81 -14.47
CA GLU A 50 11.46 7.55 -14.65
C GLU A 50 10.38 7.05 -13.67
N PHE A 51 9.79 7.96 -12.90
CA PHE A 51 8.72 7.66 -11.97
C PHE A 51 7.37 7.72 -12.70
N LEU A 52 6.71 6.58 -12.81
CA LEU A 52 5.46 6.44 -13.54
C LEU A 52 4.21 6.38 -12.65
N GLY A 53 4.42 6.37 -11.33
CA GLY A 53 3.31 6.14 -10.39
C GLY A 53 2.77 4.71 -10.42
N PRO A 54 1.79 4.40 -9.57
CA PRO A 54 1.19 3.07 -9.53
C PRO A 54 0.42 2.78 -10.82
N LEU A 55 0.44 1.52 -11.23
CA LEU A 55 -0.45 1.05 -12.29
C LEU A 55 -1.91 1.29 -11.88
N PRO A 56 -2.81 1.52 -12.86
CA PRO A 56 -4.22 1.60 -12.58
C PRO A 56 -4.67 0.38 -11.78
N ALA A 57 -5.44 0.58 -10.73
CA ALA A 57 -6.10 -0.54 -10.07
C ALA A 57 -6.93 -1.26 -11.14
N SER A 58 -6.71 -2.56 -11.31
CA SER A 58 -7.59 -3.33 -12.17
C SER A 58 -9.02 -3.07 -11.68
N SER A 59 -9.91 -2.66 -12.55
CA SER A 59 -11.34 -2.67 -12.30
C SER A 59 -11.77 -4.14 -12.23
N SER A 60 -11.27 -4.83 -11.17
CA SER A 60 -11.75 -6.17 -10.85
C SER A 60 -13.25 -6.01 -10.69
N GLY A 61 -14.04 -6.81 -11.38
CA GLY A 61 -15.50 -6.81 -11.28
C GLY A 61 -16.02 -7.13 -9.88
N THR A 62 -15.35 -6.62 -8.86
CA THR A 62 -15.73 -6.69 -7.45
C THR A 62 -16.90 -5.76 -7.26
N GLU A 63 -18.07 -6.34 -7.06
CA GLU A 63 -19.28 -5.61 -6.76
C GLU A 63 -19.21 -5.02 -5.35
N LEU A 64 -19.95 -3.92 -5.15
CA LEU A 64 -20.12 -3.33 -3.83
C LEU A 64 -20.97 -4.29 -2.98
N PRO A 65 -20.62 -4.52 -1.70
CA PRO A 65 -21.41 -5.36 -0.81
C PRO A 65 -22.79 -4.76 -0.52
N ASP A 66 -23.80 -5.58 -0.22
CA ASP A 66 -25.17 -5.15 0.10
C ASP A 66 -25.26 -4.12 1.25
N TRP A 67 -24.29 -4.15 2.15
CA TRP A 67 -24.22 -3.20 3.28
C TRP A 67 -23.58 -1.86 2.91
N TRP A 68 -23.10 -1.68 1.70
CA TRP A 68 -22.32 -0.47 1.32
C TRP A 68 -23.10 0.83 1.51
N ASP A 69 -24.37 0.85 1.15
CA ASP A 69 -25.24 2.02 1.31
C ASP A 69 -25.61 2.31 2.77
N GLN A 70 -25.36 1.33 3.65
CA GLN A 70 -25.57 1.46 5.09
C GLN A 70 -24.35 2.06 5.82
N VAL A 71 -23.23 2.24 5.14
CA VAL A 71 -22.06 2.93 5.67
C VAL A 71 -22.43 4.42 5.77
N GLY A 72 -22.72 4.86 6.99
CA GLY A 72 -23.21 6.19 7.28
C GLY A 72 -22.17 7.30 7.12
N GLU A 73 -22.44 8.46 7.74
CA GLU A 73 -21.60 9.66 7.65
C GLU A 73 -20.37 9.66 8.58
N ARG A 74 -20.22 8.62 9.43
CA ARG A 74 -19.06 8.51 10.33
C ARG A 74 -17.78 8.36 9.53
N PRO A 75 -16.64 8.87 10.04
CA PRO A 75 -15.33 8.61 9.41
C PRO A 75 -15.11 7.12 9.18
N ILE A 76 -14.70 6.74 7.98
CA ILE A 76 -14.39 5.35 7.65
C ILE A 76 -12.92 5.10 7.94
N VAL A 77 -12.65 4.10 8.78
CA VAL A 77 -11.33 3.52 8.98
C VAL A 77 -11.27 2.19 8.23
N HIS A 78 -10.56 2.16 7.11
CA HIS A 78 -10.32 0.92 6.39
C HIS A 78 -9.16 0.15 7.01
N VAL A 79 -9.31 -1.16 7.24
CA VAL A 79 -8.21 -2.01 7.72
C VAL A 79 -7.99 -3.22 6.82
N THR A 80 -6.72 -3.49 6.49
CA THR A 80 -6.31 -4.63 5.65
C THR A 80 -4.88 -5.07 5.91
N GLN A 81 -4.63 -6.37 5.72
CA GLN A 81 -3.28 -6.96 5.65
C GLN A 81 -2.86 -7.33 4.22
N GLY A 82 -3.57 -6.80 3.20
CA GLY A 82 -3.32 -7.15 1.81
C GLY A 82 -3.75 -8.58 1.47
N THR A 83 -3.11 -9.16 0.44
CA THR A 83 -3.50 -10.46 -0.13
C THR A 83 -2.46 -11.56 0.09
N ILE A 84 -1.23 -11.21 0.49
CA ILE A 84 -0.11 -12.15 0.63
C ILE A 84 0.15 -12.46 2.10
N ASP A 85 0.48 -11.44 2.90
CA ASP A 85 0.81 -11.59 4.33
C ASP A 85 -0.45 -11.36 5.21
N ASN A 86 -1.47 -12.17 4.99
CA ASN A 86 -2.79 -12.08 5.66
C ASN A 86 -3.27 -13.40 6.27
N LEU A 87 -2.34 -14.29 6.61
CA LEU A 87 -2.66 -15.61 7.19
C LEU A 87 -3.18 -15.52 8.63
N ASP A 88 -2.74 -14.49 9.37
CA ASP A 88 -3.08 -14.31 10.78
C ASP A 88 -3.65 -12.91 11.00
N PHE A 89 -4.97 -12.81 11.18
CA PHE A 89 -5.66 -11.55 11.42
C PHE A 89 -5.44 -10.99 12.82
N GLU A 90 -4.94 -11.79 13.77
CA GLU A 90 -4.55 -11.31 15.11
C GLU A 90 -3.34 -10.36 15.06
N ARG A 91 -2.62 -10.31 13.94
CA ARG A 91 -1.50 -9.38 13.80
C ARG A 91 -1.95 -7.92 13.66
N LEU A 92 -3.04 -7.64 12.94
CA LEU A 92 -3.46 -6.26 12.69
C LEU A 92 -4.98 -6.08 12.57
N VAL A 93 -5.68 -6.89 11.78
CA VAL A 93 -7.11 -6.65 11.47
C VAL A 93 -7.97 -6.79 12.72
N ALA A 94 -7.86 -7.90 13.46
CA ALA A 94 -8.65 -8.13 14.66
C ALA A 94 -8.29 -7.14 15.80
N PRO A 95 -7.01 -6.84 16.10
CA PRO A 95 -6.64 -5.78 17.02
C PRO A 95 -7.20 -4.40 16.65
N THR A 96 -7.24 -4.06 15.34
CA THR A 96 -7.83 -2.79 14.89
C THR A 96 -9.33 -2.74 15.14
N ILE A 97 -10.04 -3.83 14.85
CA ILE A 97 -11.48 -3.92 15.12
C ILE A 97 -11.76 -3.77 16.62
N ARG A 98 -10.98 -4.45 17.48
CA ARG A 98 -11.12 -4.32 18.94
C ARG A 98 -10.80 -2.91 19.44
N ALA A 99 -9.77 -2.29 18.87
CA ALA A 99 -9.35 -0.93 19.22
C ALA A 99 -10.41 0.13 18.94
N LEU A 100 -11.23 -0.09 17.93
CA LEU A 100 -12.17 0.90 17.40
C LEU A 100 -13.64 0.50 17.61
N ALA A 101 -13.92 -0.55 18.38
CA ALA A 101 -15.27 -1.10 18.58
C ALA A 101 -16.27 -0.06 19.13
N ASP A 102 -15.82 0.78 20.07
CA ASP A 102 -16.65 1.79 20.75
C ASP A 102 -16.38 3.22 20.26
N GLU A 103 -15.51 3.38 19.24
CA GLU A 103 -15.17 4.68 18.70
C GLU A 103 -16.22 5.18 17.68
N PRO A 104 -16.40 6.51 17.54
CA PRO A 104 -17.38 7.10 16.64
C PRO A 104 -16.96 7.03 15.17
N VAL A 105 -16.50 5.87 14.73
CA VAL A 105 -16.04 5.58 13.36
C VAL A 105 -16.78 4.37 12.80
N THR A 106 -16.74 4.20 11.48
CA THR A 106 -17.11 2.94 10.84
C THR A 106 -15.82 2.21 10.43
N VAL A 107 -15.63 1.00 10.93
CA VAL A 107 -14.50 0.15 10.53
C VAL A 107 -14.91 -0.69 9.33
N VAL A 108 -14.19 -0.56 8.23
CA VAL A 108 -14.38 -1.39 7.04
C VAL A 108 -13.15 -2.28 6.88
N ALA A 109 -13.30 -3.56 7.13
CA ALA A 109 -12.21 -4.53 7.03
C ALA A 109 -12.29 -5.33 5.72
N SER A 110 -11.12 -5.59 5.10
CA SER A 110 -11.02 -6.55 4.01
C SER A 110 -10.11 -7.71 4.39
N THR A 111 -10.56 -8.94 4.08
CA THR A 111 -9.79 -10.15 4.39
C THR A 111 -8.76 -10.50 3.31
N GLY A 112 -8.70 -9.73 2.21
CA GLY A 112 -7.75 -9.97 1.13
C GLY A 112 -7.92 -11.33 0.45
N GLY A 113 -9.18 -11.78 0.29
CA GLY A 113 -9.54 -13.02 -0.37
C GLY A 113 -9.75 -14.22 0.54
N ARG A 114 -9.43 -14.11 1.84
CA ARG A 114 -9.74 -15.18 2.80
C ARG A 114 -11.21 -15.16 3.18
N ASP A 115 -11.70 -16.29 3.70
CA ASP A 115 -13.07 -16.39 4.17
C ASP A 115 -13.32 -15.44 5.34
N VAL A 116 -14.48 -14.77 5.31
CA VAL A 116 -14.85 -13.78 6.34
C VAL A 116 -14.95 -14.47 7.71
N GLU A 117 -15.37 -15.71 7.74
CA GLU A 117 -15.49 -16.53 8.93
C GLU A 117 -14.16 -16.65 9.67
N SER A 118 -13.03 -16.75 8.97
CA SER A 118 -11.71 -16.81 9.60
C SER A 118 -11.34 -15.55 10.40
N LEU A 119 -12.01 -14.44 10.13
CA LEU A 119 -11.90 -13.21 10.93
C LEU A 119 -12.98 -13.16 12.02
N THR A 120 -14.23 -13.49 11.70
CA THR A 120 -15.35 -13.40 12.67
C THR A 120 -15.17 -14.37 13.83
N ASP A 121 -14.61 -15.56 13.58
CA ASP A 121 -14.33 -16.58 14.59
C ASP A 121 -13.35 -16.10 15.69
N LEU A 122 -12.61 -15.01 15.46
CA LEU A 122 -11.76 -14.39 16.47
C LEU A 122 -12.53 -13.51 17.47
N PHE A 123 -13.84 -13.37 17.30
CA PHE A 123 -14.70 -12.56 18.16
C PHE A 123 -15.73 -13.41 18.90
N PRO A 124 -16.18 -12.98 20.09
CA PRO A 124 -17.16 -13.72 20.88
C PRO A 124 -18.39 -14.07 20.05
N GLU A 125 -18.81 -15.33 20.09
CA GLU A 125 -19.98 -15.87 19.36
C GLU A 125 -19.94 -15.62 17.84
N GLY A 126 -18.72 -15.39 17.25
CA GLY A 126 -18.56 -15.05 15.84
C GLY A 126 -19.16 -13.69 15.45
N ARG A 127 -19.38 -12.79 16.43
CA ARG A 127 -20.03 -11.50 16.22
C ARG A 127 -19.06 -10.34 16.26
N LEU A 128 -19.08 -9.57 15.18
CA LEU A 128 -18.32 -8.32 15.11
C LEU A 128 -19.04 -7.16 15.82
N PRO A 129 -18.31 -6.14 16.28
CA PRO A 129 -18.91 -4.89 16.78
C PRO A 129 -19.85 -4.25 15.75
N GLY A 130 -20.88 -3.55 16.22
CA GLY A 130 -21.94 -3.00 15.37
C GLY A 130 -21.49 -1.95 14.34
N ASN A 131 -20.35 -1.29 14.60
CA ASN A 131 -19.73 -0.32 13.72
C ASN A 131 -18.77 -0.94 12.68
N VAL A 132 -18.69 -2.29 12.59
CA VAL A 132 -17.76 -3.00 11.69
C VAL A 132 -18.50 -3.55 10.49
N ARG A 133 -17.88 -3.45 9.33
CA ARG A 133 -18.27 -4.08 8.07
C ARG A 133 -17.08 -4.85 7.51
N VAL A 134 -17.34 -6.04 6.96
CA VAL A 134 -16.29 -6.90 6.41
C VAL A 134 -16.66 -7.38 5.02
N ALA A 135 -15.66 -7.45 4.15
CA ALA A 135 -15.76 -8.10 2.85
C ALA A 135 -14.46 -8.83 2.51
N ARG A 136 -14.51 -9.82 1.61
CA ARG A 136 -13.30 -10.48 1.11
C ARG A 136 -12.44 -9.53 0.28
N TYR A 137 -13.08 -8.82 -0.64
CA TYR A 137 -12.50 -7.76 -1.47
C TYR A 137 -13.47 -6.58 -1.54
N LEU A 138 -12.91 -5.42 -1.78
CA LEU A 138 -13.66 -4.17 -1.98
C LEU A 138 -13.08 -3.43 -3.18
N PRO A 139 -13.91 -2.78 -4.01
CA PRO A 139 -13.42 -1.94 -5.10
C PRO A 139 -12.76 -0.69 -4.49
N TYR A 140 -11.43 -0.62 -4.54
CA TYR A 140 -10.64 0.42 -3.87
C TYR A 140 -10.99 1.83 -4.32
N GLY A 141 -11.38 2.03 -5.58
CA GLY A 141 -11.84 3.34 -6.03
C GLY A 141 -13.03 3.86 -5.24
N ALA A 142 -14.06 3.03 -5.03
CA ALA A 142 -15.22 3.39 -4.23
C ALA A 142 -14.91 3.46 -2.73
N LEU A 143 -14.09 2.54 -2.22
CA LEU A 143 -13.74 2.49 -0.80
C LEU A 143 -12.88 3.69 -0.40
N LEU A 144 -11.76 3.90 -1.09
CA LEU A 144 -10.78 4.91 -0.69
C LEU A 144 -11.31 6.34 -0.86
N SER A 145 -12.23 6.58 -1.82
CA SER A 145 -12.88 7.89 -1.95
C SER A 145 -13.73 8.30 -0.73
N ARG A 146 -14.08 7.35 0.13
CA ARG A 146 -14.84 7.57 1.37
C ARG A 146 -14.02 7.31 2.64
N THR A 147 -12.79 6.81 2.50
CA THR A 147 -11.94 6.42 3.64
C THR A 147 -11.25 7.64 4.24
N SER A 148 -11.35 7.80 5.55
CA SER A 148 -10.69 8.87 6.30
C SER A 148 -9.28 8.47 6.77
N VAL A 149 -9.06 7.20 7.08
CA VAL A 149 -7.75 6.62 7.46
C VAL A 149 -7.68 5.17 7.00
N MET A 150 -6.55 4.75 6.49
CA MET A 150 -6.29 3.34 6.19
C MET A 150 -5.25 2.76 7.16
N VAL A 151 -5.62 1.70 7.87
CA VAL A 151 -4.73 0.89 8.70
C VAL A 151 -4.26 -0.30 7.86
N THR A 152 -2.94 -0.44 7.69
CA THR A 152 -2.39 -1.45 6.78
C THR A 152 -1.10 -2.06 7.31
N ASN A 153 -0.78 -3.27 6.85
CA ASN A 153 0.54 -3.86 7.08
C ASN A 153 1.64 -3.25 6.18
N GLY A 154 1.31 -2.29 5.31
CA GLY A 154 2.30 -1.58 4.51
C GLY A 154 2.59 -2.21 3.15
N GLY A 155 1.69 -3.00 2.58
CA GLY A 155 1.81 -3.44 1.19
C GLY A 155 1.89 -2.24 0.24
N PHE A 156 2.99 -2.15 -0.55
CA PHE A 156 3.34 -0.94 -1.31
C PHE A 156 2.26 -0.47 -2.28
N GLY A 157 1.62 -1.39 -3.00
CA GLY A 157 0.52 -1.04 -3.91
C GLY A 157 -0.67 -0.38 -3.20
N GLY A 158 -1.05 -0.89 -2.02
CA GLY A 158 -2.12 -0.31 -1.21
C GLY A 158 -1.78 1.08 -0.68
N VAL A 159 -0.54 1.31 -0.26
CA VAL A 159 -0.03 2.62 0.19
C VAL A 159 -0.12 3.66 -0.94
N GLN A 160 0.28 3.30 -2.14
CA GLN A 160 0.22 4.20 -3.30
C GLN A 160 -1.22 4.52 -3.71
N LEU A 161 -2.13 3.54 -3.67
CA LEU A 161 -3.55 3.76 -3.95
C LEU A 161 -4.18 4.67 -2.89
N ALA A 162 -3.85 4.47 -1.61
CA ALA A 162 -4.29 5.38 -0.54
C ALA A 162 -3.82 6.82 -0.80
N ALA A 163 -2.55 7.01 -1.18
CA ALA A 163 -2.01 8.33 -1.53
C ALA A 163 -2.79 8.98 -2.69
N ARG A 164 -3.06 8.25 -3.77
CA ARG A 164 -3.84 8.75 -4.92
C ARG A 164 -5.25 9.23 -4.54
N HIS A 165 -5.82 8.67 -3.49
CA HIS A 165 -7.11 9.08 -2.96
C HIS A 165 -7.01 10.09 -1.80
N GLY A 166 -5.81 10.57 -1.47
CA GLY A 166 -5.60 11.49 -0.36
C GLY A 166 -5.84 10.88 1.02
N VAL A 167 -5.79 9.55 1.12
CA VAL A 167 -6.06 8.81 2.37
C VAL A 167 -4.79 8.68 3.19
N PRO A 168 -4.74 9.22 4.42
CA PRO A 168 -3.61 9.06 5.32
C PRO A 168 -3.58 7.66 5.94
N LEU A 169 -2.41 7.28 6.47
CA LEU A 169 -2.10 5.90 6.82
C LEU A 169 -1.68 5.72 8.28
N VAL A 170 -2.07 4.57 8.84
CA VAL A 170 -1.42 3.97 10.02
C VAL A 170 -0.83 2.64 9.56
N VAL A 171 0.50 2.52 9.62
CA VAL A 171 1.21 1.37 9.07
C VAL A 171 1.80 0.50 10.18
N ALA A 172 1.57 -0.80 10.08
CA ALA A 172 2.09 -1.82 11.01
C ALA A 172 2.64 -3.02 10.22
N GLY A 173 3.86 -2.92 9.73
CA GLY A 173 4.53 -3.96 8.95
C GLY A 173 5.92 -4.29 9.49
N ALA A 174 6.26 -5.58 9.52
CA ALA A 174 7.54 -6.05 10.02
C ALA A 174 8.19 -7.13 9.12
N THR A 175 7.55 -7.48 8.02
CA THR A 175 8.00 -8.53 7.09
C THR A 175 8.30 -7.94 5.71
N GLU A 176 9.15 -8.60 4.93
CA GLU A 176 9.47 -8.24 3.55
C GLU A 176 9.98 -6.78 3.44
N ASP A 177 9.41 -6.00 2.53
CA ASP A 177 9.69 -4.57 2.31
C ASP A 177 8.87 -3.62 3.21
N LYS A 178 7.91 -4.15 3.96
CA LYS A 178 6.93 -3.37 4.73
C LYS A 178 7.53 -2.40 5.75
N PRO A 179 8.64 -2.73 6.48
CA PRO A 179 9.28 -1.77 7.37
C PRO A 179 9.81 -0.54 6.63
N GLU A 180 10.35 -0.72 5.42
CA GLU A 180 10.84 0.37 4.58
C GLU A 180 9.68 1.20 4.02
N VAL A 181 8.60 0.56 3.62
CA VAL A 181 7.38 1.24 3.16
C VAL A 181 6.78 2.08 4.31
N ALA A 182 6.71 1.53 5.52
CA ALA A 182 6.23 2.25 6.71
C ALA A 182 7.09 3.48 7.03
N ALA A 183 8.42 3.33 6.93
CA ALA A 183 9.37 4.43 7.14
C ALA A 183 9.16 5.55 6.09
N ARG A 184 8.93 5.20 4.81
CA ARG A 184 8.61 6.15 3.73
C ARG A 184 7.30 6.90 3.97
N VAL A 185 6.25 6.21 4.42
CA VAL A 185 4.97 6.83 4.78
C VAL A 185 5.16 7.87 5.88
N ALA A 186 5.91 7.54 6.93
CA ALA A 186 6.19 8.46 8.03
C ALA A 186 7.08 9.62 7.59
N TRP A 187 8.14 9.35 6.81
CA TRP A 187 9.03 10.36 6.26
C TRP A 187 8.28 11.35 5.34
N ALA A 188 7.42 10.83 4.49
CA ALA A 188 6.62 11.61 3.57
C ALA A 188 5.49 12.41 4.27
N GLY A 189 5.29 12.21 5.56
CA GLY A 189 4.23 12.89 6.32
C GLY A 189 2.81 12.42 5.99
N MET A 190 2.67 11.24 5.38
CA MET A 190 1.37 10.68 5.00
C MET A 190 0.68 9.91 6.14
N GLY A 191 1.37 9.68 7.24
CA GLY A 191 0.80 8.85 8.30
C GLY A 191 1.79 8.50 9.39
N VAL A 192 1.42 7.49 10.17
CA VAL A 192 2.16 7.01 11.34
C VAL A 192 2.66 5.59 11.10
N ASP A 193 3.97 5.38 11.33
CA ASP A 193 4.60 4.07 11.41
C ASP A 193 4.57 3.55 12.85
N LEU A 194 3.88 2.44 13.09
CA LEU A 194 3.81 1.79 14.40
C LEU A 194 5.06 0.99 14.75
N ARG A 195 6.01 0.83 13.82
CA ARG A 195 7.31 0.14 14.00
C ARG A 195 7.18 -1.27 14.59
N THR A 196 6.11 -1.97 14.24
CA THR A 196 5.83 -3.34 14.63
C THR A 196 4.82 -3.96 13.69
N GLY A 197 4.86 -5.28 13.50
CA GLY A 197 3.85 -6.03 12.76
C GLY A 197 2.68 -6.53 13.61
N THR A 198 2.76 -6.31 14.95
CA THR A 198 1.75 -6.78 15.92
C THR A 198 1.50 -5.69 16.98
N PRO A 199 0.90 -4.55 16.58
CA PRO A 199 0.63 -3.46 17.51
C PRO A 199 -0.49 -3.84 18.50
N SER A 200 -0.43 -3.30 19.72
CA SER A 200 -1.55 -3.43 20.66
C SER A 200 -2.75 -2.58 20.22
N PRO A 201 -3.99 -2.95 20.60
CA PRO A 201 -5.18 -2.17 20.31
C PRO A 201 -5.07 -0.70 20.73
N GLU A 202 -4.47 -0.42 21.89
CA GLU A 202 -4.32 0.93 22.42
C GLU A 202 -3.41 1.79 21.52
N ARG A 203 -2.32 1.20 21.01
CA ARG A 203 -1.42 1.89 20.07
C ARG A 203 -2.09 2.18 18.74
N ILE A 204 -2.93 1.26 18.26
CA ILE A 204 -3.73 1.46 17.05
C ILE A 204 -4.74 2.60 17.27
N ALA A 205 -5.52 2.55 18.35
CA ALA A 205 -6.51 3.59 18.67
C ALA A 205 -5.86 4.98 18.75
N GLN A 206 -4.73 5.08 19.46
CA GLN A 206 -3.96 6.32 19.58
C GLN A 206 -3.50 6.84 18.21
N ALA A 207 -2.93 5.98 17.36
CA ALA A 207 -2.43 6.37 16.04
C ALA A 207 -3.56 6.78 15.11
N VAL A 208 -4.67 6.04 15.08
CA VAL A 208 -5.87 6.39 14.29
C VAL A 208 -6.44 7.72 14.77
N GLY A 209 -6.59 7.92 16.08
CA GLY A 209 -7.05 9.18 16.65
C GLY A 209 -6.14 10.36 16.27
N THR A 210 -4.83 10.17 16.32
CA THR A 210 -3.84 11.18 15.91
C THR A 210 -4.00 11.55 14.44
N VAL A 211 -4.13 10.56 13.55
CA VAL A 211 -4.25 10.79 12.10
C VAL A 211 -5.60 11.44 11.75
N LEU A 212 -6.69 11.05 12.40
CA LEU A 212 -8.01 11.66 12.19
C LEU A 212 -8.07 13.12 12.68
N ALA A 213 -7.36 13.45 13.78
CA ALA A 213 -7.37 14.78 14.36
C ALA A 213 -6.46 15.78 13.62
N ASP A 214 -5.47 15.32 12.88
CA ASP A 214 -4.49 16.16 12.22
C ASP A 214 -4.62 16.10 10.69
N LEU A 215 -5.31 17.05 10.11
CA LEU A 215 -5.56 17.14 8.66
C LEU A 215 -4.29 17.27 7.82
N ARG A 216 -3.12 17.57 8.42
CA ARG A 216 -1.85 17.62 7.68
C ARG A 216 -1.53 16.29 7.02
N PHE A 217 -1.86 15.17 7.65
CA PHE A 217 -1.65 13.84 7.06
C PHE A 217 -2.47 13.65 5.77
N ALA A 218 -3.75 14.02 5.78
CA ALA A 218 -4.61 13.93 4.60
C ALA A 218 -4.16 14.89 3.49
N HIS A 219 -3.82 16.14 3.84
CA HIS A 219 -3.31 17.11 2.89
C HIS A 219 -2.00 16.64 2.24
N GLN A 220 -1.10 16.05 3.02
CA GLN A 220 0.16 15.53 2.50
C GLN A 220 -0.06 14.30 1.60
N SER A 221 -0.94 13.38 2.00
CA SER A 221 -1.33 12.24 1.15
C SER A 221 -1.89 12.69 -0.19
N ALA A 222 -2.81 13.67 -0.18
CA ALA A 222 -3.39 14.22 -1.39
C ALA A 222 -2.35 14.94 -2.27
N ALA A 223 -1.43 15.70 -1.66
CA ALA A 223 -0.36 16.37 -2.39
C ALA A 223 0.55 15.37 -3.11
N ILE A 224 0.95 14.30 -2.45
CA ILE A 224 1.76 13.23 -3.05
C ILE A 224 0.99 12.51 -4.16
N GLY A 225 -0.28 12.17 -3.90
CA GLY A 225 -1.12 11.47 -4.87
C GLY A 225 -1.39 12.26 -6.15
N SER A 226 -1.37 13.59 -6.09
CA SER A 226 -1.64 14.47 -7.21
C SER A 226 -0.42 14.83 -8.07
N VAL A 227 0.80 14.45 -7.66
CA VAL A 227 2.05 14.87 -8.32
C VAL A 227 2.09 14.51 -9.81
N LEU A 228 1.55 13.37 -10.21
CA LEU A 228 1.56 12.93 -11.61
C LEU A 228 0.33 13.40 -12.41
N GLY A 229 -0.59 14.13 -11.78
CA GLY A 229 -1.82 14.58 -12.41
C GLY A 229 -2.89 13.47 -12.53
N ALA A 230 -4.13 13.90 -12.77
CA ALA A 230 -5.28 12.98 -12.88
C ALA A 230 -5.25 12.12 -14.15
N ASP A 231 -4.70 12.66 -15.25
CA ASP A 231 -4.66 12.02 -16.56
C ASP A 231 -3.39 11.21 -16.80
N HIS A 232 -2.55 11.01 -15.76
CA HIS A 232 -1.31 10.26 -15.91
C HIS A 232 -1.60 8.78 -16.16
N ASP A 233 -1.17 8.29 -17.32
CA ASP A 233 -1.28 6.89 -17.74
C ASP A 233 0.10 6.25 -17.87
N SER A 234 0.49 5.55 -16.80
CA SER A 234 1.76 4.82 -16.72
C SER A 234 1.92 3.78 -17.83
N ILE A 235 0.82 3.15 -18.26
CA ILE A 235 0.86 2.09 -19.28
C ILE A 235 1.15 2.70 -20.65
N SER A 236 0.44 3.76 -21.02
CA SER A 236 0.68 4.46 -22.29
C SER A 236 2.11 5.00 -22.38
N ARG A 237 2.68 5.48 -21.26
CA ARG A 237 4.08 5.93 -21.23
C ARG A 237 5.06 4.80 -21.47
N ILE A 238 4.88 3.62 -20.83
CA ILE A 238 5.70 2.43 -21.05
C ILE A 238 5.62 2.00 -22.52
N ILE A 239 4.43 1.94 -23.08
CA ILE A 239 4.22 1.58 -24.50
C ILE A 239 4.94 2.56 -25.42
N ALA A 240 4.87 3.86 -25.15
CA ALA A 240 5.53 4.88 -25.98
C ALA A 240 7.05 4.68 -26.01
N VAL A 241 7.68 4.45 -24.86
CA VAL A 241 9.14 4.21 -24.79
C VAL A 241 9.54 2.95 -25.53
N ILE A 242 8.81 1.84 -25.36
CA ILE A 242 9.10 0.60 -26.11
C ILE A 242 9.01 0.82 -27.63
N HIS A 243 8.06 1.62 -28.09
CA HIS A 243 7.92 1.95 -29.51
C HIS A 243 9.06 2.85 -30.02
N GLU A 244 9.48 3.83 -29.22
CA GLU A 244 10.60 4.74 -29.56
C GLU A 244 11.90 3.97 -29.73
N ASP A 245 12.21 3.05 -28.80
CA ASP A 245 13.41 2.20 -28.84
C ASP A 245 13.37 1.24 -30.03
N ALA A 246 12.24 0.58 -30.28
CA ALA A 246 12.08 -0.34 -31.39
C ALA A 246 12.29 0.35 -32.77
N LEU A 247 11.97 1.65 -32.89
CA LEU A 247 12.20 2.41 -34.10
C LEU A 247 13.64 2.89 -34.27
N THR A 248 14.41 2.96 -33.17
CA THR A 248 15.83 3.36 -33.20
C THR A 248 16.75 2.20 -33.57
N GLU A 249 16.40 0.97 -33.22
CA GLU A 249 17.18 -0.25 -33.57
C GLU A 249 17.04 -0.66 -35.07
N VAL A 250 16.05 -0.12 -35.78
CA VAL A 250 15.81 -0.44 -37.22
C VAL A 250 16.53 0.54 -38.18
N ARG A 251 17.32 1.48 -37.65
CA ARG A 251 18.15 2.41 -38.43
C ARG A 251 19.62 2.06 -38.34
#